data_49399c7778252bd8eb4272c393ea9c24
#
_entry.id   49399c7778252bd8eb4272c393ea9c24
#
_cell.length_a   1.000
_cell.length_b   1.000
_cell.length_c   1.000
_cell.angle_alpha   90.00
_cell.angle_beta   90.00
_cell.angle_gamma   90.00
#
_symmetry.space_group_name_H-M   'P 1'
#
loop_
_entity.id
_entity.type
_entity.pdbx_description
1 polymer ?
#
loop_
_entity_poly.entity_id
_entity_poly.type
_entity_poly.pdbx_seq_one_letter_code
_entity_poly.pdbx_strand_id
1 'polypeptide(L)'
;MISNMPMDAAVRNVYDALAVEGKEAVGVVKDLADAAGVPVEVSVKEGSPVKVILEESSKYDVIIMGTLGRTGMSKLLMGSVAERVVRASSCPVLVVRANEAGN
;
A
#
# COMPACT_ATOMS: atom_id res chain seq x y z
N MET A 1 12.22 12.16 25.71
CA MET A 1 11.53 11.09 24.96
C MET A 1 11.11 11.58 23.59
N ILE A 2 11.50 10.84 22.59
CA ILE A 2 11.18 11.23 21.21
C ILE A 2 9.67 11.26 20.99
N SER A 3 8.95 10.31 21.58
CA SER A 3 7.51 10.22 21.44
C SER A 3 6.75 11.44 21.94
N ASN A 4 7.38 12.24 22.80
CA ASN A 4 6.74 13.45 23.34
C ASN A 4 7.17 14.72 22.63
N MET A 5 8.05 14.60 21.64
CA MET A 5 8.50 15.76 20.88
C MET A 5 7.52 16.08 19.76
N PRO A 6 7.19 17.35 19.57
CA PRO A 6 6.35 17.71 18.44
C PRO A 6 7.08 17.41 17.14
N MET A 7 6.34 16.96 16.15
CA MET A 7 6.86 16.76 14.82
C MET A 7 7.20 18.13 14.22
N ASP A 8 8.41 18.29 13.70
CA ASP A 8 8.74 19.57 13.10
C ASP A 8 7.99 19.75 11.77
N ALA A 9 7.95 20.99 11.28
CA ALA A 9 7.15 21.35 10.13
C ALA A 9 7.57 20.60 8.85
N ALA A 10 8.88 20.37 8.67
CA ALA A 10 9.36 19.70 7.49
C ALA A 10 8.89 18.25 7.45
N VAL A 11 8.96 17.54 8.58
CA VAL A 11 8.51 16.17 8.69
C VAL A 11 6.99 16.09 8.48
N ARG A 12 6.24 17.00 9.09
CA ARG A 12 4.80 17.04 8.92
C ARG A 12 4.40 17.26 7.47
N ASN A 13 5.12 18.14 6.76
CA ASN A 13 4.85 18.39 5.36
C ASN A 13 5.06 17.14 4.51
N VAL A 14 6.05 16.32 4.83
CA VAL A 14 6.29 15.06 4.13
C VAL A 14 5.11 14.11 4.35
N TYR A 15 4.66 13.96 5.59
CA TYR A 15 3.51 13.10 5.89
C TYR A 15 2.24 13.59 5.21
N ASP A 16 2.01 14.89 5.20
CA ASP A 16 0.83 15.46 4.55
C ASP A 16 0.87 15.20 3.04
N ALA A 17 2.04 15.35 2.41
CA ALA A 17 2.19 15.09 0.99
C ALA A 17 1.94 13.61 0.67
N LEU A 18 2.45 12.69 1.50
CA LEU A 18 2.22 11.26 1.32
C LEU A 18 0.75 10.90 1.50
N ALA A 19 0.07 11.55 2.43
CA ALA A 19 -1.36 11.30 2.64
C ALA A 19 -2.17 11.75 1.42
N VAL A 20 -1.85 12.90 0.83
CA VAL A 20 -2.51 13.37 -0.39
C VAL A 20 -2.28 12.40 -1.53
N GLU A 21 -1.04 11.96 -1.72
CA GLU A 21 -0.69 11.01 -2.76
C GLU A 21 -1.43 9.68 -2.57
N GLY A 22 -1.53 9.21 -1.33
CA GLY A 22 -2.27 8.00 -1.01
C GLY A 22 -3.75 8.14 -1.33
N LYS A 23 -4.36 9.26 -1.01
CA LYS A 23 -5.76 9.53 -1.31
C LYS A 23 -6.02 9.55 -2.82
N GLU A 24 -5.11 10.12 -3.58
CA GLU A 24 -5.22 10.11 -5.04
C GLU A 24 -5.15 8.70 -5.59
N ALA A 25 -4.23 7.88 -5.07
CA ALA A 25 -4.07 6.52 -5.53
C ALA A 25 -5.31 5.67 -5.26
N VAL A 26 -5.87 5.73 -4.05
CA VAL A 26 -7.07 4.96 -3.74
C VAL A 26 -8.30 5.51 -4.44
N GLY A 27 -8.30 6.81 -4.76
CA GLY A 27 -9.38 7.43 -5.52
C GLY A 27 -9.52 6.84 -6.90
N VAL A 28 -8.43 6.55 -7.58
CA VAL A 28 -8.46 5.91 -8.90
C VAL A 28 -9.12 4.54 -8.81
N VAL A 29 -8.74 3.76 -7.81
CA VAL A 29 -9.33 2.43 -7.61
C VAL A 29 -10.81 2.54 -7.28
N LYS A 30 -11.17 3.51 -6.44
CA LYS A 30 -12.57 3.71 -6.07
C LYS A 30 -13.41 4.04 -7.30
N ASP A 31 -12.92 4.92 -8.17
CA ASP A 31 -13.64 5.30 -9.38
C ASP A 31 -13.83 4.09 -10.31
N LEU A 32 -12.81 3.27 -10.46
CA LEU A 32 -12.91 2.05 -11.26
C LEU A 32 -13.93 1.07 -10.68
N ALA A 33 -13.92 0.90 -9.37
CA ALA A 33 -14.85 0.01 -8.70
C ALA A 33 -16.29 0.52 -8.83
N ASP A 34 -16.50 1.82 -8.65
CA ASP A 34 -17.81 2.43 -8.78
C ASP A 34 -18.36 2.24 -10.20
N ALA A 35 -17.51 2.44 -11.22
CA ALA A 35 -17.90 2.25 -12.60
C ALA A 35 -18.26 0.79 -12.91
N ALA A 36 -17.62 -0.15 -12.23
CA ALA A 36 -17.89 -1.57 -12.40
C ALA A 36 -19.01 -2.09 -11.51
N GLY A 37 -19.59 -1.25 -10.66
CA GLY A 37 -20.63 -1.66 -9.72
C GLY A 37 -20.11 -2.55 -8.59
N VAL A 38 -18.84 -2.44 -8.25
CA VAL A 38 -18.22 -3.25 -7.20
C VAL A 38 -18.13 -2.43 -5.93
N PRO A 39 -18.68 -2.92 -4.80
CA PRO A 39 -18.52 -2.21 -3.53
C PRO A 39 -17.04 -2.14 -3.15
N VAL A 40 -16.62 -0.98 -2.72
CA VAL A 40 -15.23 -0.77 -2.31
C VAL A 40 -15.17 0.16 -1.10
N GLU A 41 -14.25 -0.14 -0.23
CA GLU A 41 -13.95 0.68 0.93
C GLU A 41 -12.48 1.07 0.82
N VAL A 42 -12.18 2.35 0.91
CA VAL A 42 -10.81 2.83 0.76
C VAL A 42 -10.29 3.39 2.07
N SER A 43 -9.00 3.23 2.30
CA SER A 43 -8.36 3.83 3.45
C SER A 43 -6.90 4.13 3.14
N VAL A 44 -6.38 5.15 3.81
CA VAL A 44 -4.96 5.51 3.74
C VAL A 44 -4.45 5.51 5.17
N LYS A 45 -3.45 4.71 5.44
CA LYS A 45 -2.92 4.55 6.79
C LYS A 45 -1.44 4.89 6.83
N GLU A 46 -1.02 5.48 7.94
CA GLU A 46 0.38 5.76 8.20
C GLU A 46 1.00 4.63 8.99
N GLY A 47 2.30 4.50 8.90
CA GLY A 47 3.07 3.54 9.66
C GLY A 47 3.85 2.58 8.78
N SER A 48 4.29 1.49 9.38
CA SER A 48 5.00 0.43 8.65
C SER A 48 4.04 -0.31 7.73
N PRO A 49 4.28 -0.31 6.41
CA PRO A 49 3.37 -1.00 5.48
C PRO A 49 3.21 -2.49 5.81
N VAL A 50 4.30 -3.16 6.11
CA VAL A 50 4.25 -4.59 6.44
C VAL A 50 3.36 -4.84 7.65
N LYS A 51 3.58 -4.08 8.70
CA LYS A 51 2.82 -4.26 9.94
C LYS A 51 1.34 -4.02 9.72
N VAL A 52 0.99 -2.93 9.05
CA VAL A 52 -0.41 -2.57 8.80
C VAL A 52 -1.09 -3.65 7.95
N ILE A 53 -0.44 -4.08 6.87
CA ILE A 53 -1.02 -5.10 5.98
C ILE A 53 -1.20 -6.42 6.72
N LEU A 54 -0.21 -6.84 7.50
CA LEU A 54 -0.30 -8.10 8.23
C LEU A 54 -1.39 -8.07 9.30
N GLU A 55 -1.57 -6.95 9.97
CA GLU A 55 -2.65 -6.79 10.94
C GLU A 55 -4.01 -6.93 10.27
N GLU A 56 -4.13 -6.47 9.02
CA GLU A 56 -5.38 -6.55 8.27
C GLU A 56 -5.61 -7.92 7.65
N SER A 57 -4.57 -8.72 7.45
CA SER A 57 -4.67 -9.95 6.68
C SER A 57 -5.66 -10.97 7.23
N SER A 58 -5.87 -10.99 8.54
CA SER A 58 -6.83 -11.91 9.15
C SER A 58 -8.28 -11.56 8.89
N LYS A 59 -8.55 -10.37 8.36
CA LYS A 59 -9.91 -9.87 8.11
C LYS A 59 -10.40 -10.12 6.70
N TYR A 60 -9.54 -10.60 5.81
CA TYR A 60 -9.84 -10.72 4.40
C TYR A 60 -9.56 -12.13 3.87
N ASP A 61 -10.18 -12.46 2.78
CA ASP A 61 -10.00 -13.76 2.14
C ASP A 61 -8.76 -13.83 1.28
N VAL A 62 -8.33 -12.68 0.77
CA VAL A 62 -7.15 -12.59 -0.09
C VAL A 62 -6.61 -11.17 -0.04
N ILE A 63 -5.29 -11.05 -0.16
CA ILE A 63 -4.63 -9.76 -0.34
C ILE A 63 -4.10 -9.73 -1.77
N ILE A 64 -4.36 -8.64 -2.46
CA ILE A 64 -3.81 -8.40 -3.79
C ILE A 64 -2.89 -7.20 -3.68
N MET A 65 -1.65 -7.35 -4.11
CA MET A 65 -0.67 -6.27 -4.00
C MET A 65 0.32 -6.30 -5.16
N GLY A 66 0.95 -5.16 -5.39
CA GLY A 66 1.98 -5.07 -6.42
C GLY A 66 3.30 -5.68 -5.98
N THR A 67 4.12 -6.08 -6.95
CA THR A 67 5.43 -6.65 -6.69
C THR A 67 6.45 -5.60 -6.28
N LEU A 68 6.31 -4.37 -6.82
CA LEU A 68 7.30 -3.32 -6.65
C LEU A 68 6.74 -2.21 -5.77
N GLY A 69 7.60 -1.69 -4.92
CA GLY A 69 7.28 -0.49 -4.19
C GLY A 69 7.48 0.73 -5.06
N ARG A 70 7.56 1.87 -4.42
CA ARG A 70 7.66 3.17 -5.08
C ARG A 70 9.03 3.40 -5.72
N THR A 71 10.00 2.57 -5.38
CA THR A 71 11.37 2.74 -5.85
C THR A 71 11.63 2.21 -7.26
N GLY A 72 10.65 1.52 -7.85
CA GLY A 72 10.82 1.01 -9.21
C GLY A 72 11.92 -0.03 -9.36
N MET A 73 11.99 -0.96 -8.44
CA MET A 73 12.99 -2.02 -8.48
C MET A 73 12.88 -2.86 -9.74
N SER A 74 13.91 -3.62 -10.02
CA SER A 74 13.97 -4.51 -11.17
C SER A 74 12.73 -5.41 -11.25
N LYS A 75 12.26 -5.68 -12.47
CA LYS A 75 11.13 -6.56 -12.71
C LYS A 75 11.35 -7.97 -12.18
N LEU A 76 12.60 -8.38 -12.05
CA LEU A 76 12.92 -9.73 -11.59
C LEU A 76 12.89 -9.86 -10.08
N LEU A 77 12.79 -8.74 -9.38
CA LEU A 77 12.80 -8.72 -7.92
C LEU A 77 11.44 -8.35 -7.38
N MET A 78 11.05 -9.04 -6.35
CA MET A 78 9.86 -8.67 -5.59
C MET A 78 10.26 -7.64 -4.55
N GLY A 79 9.46 -6.59 -4.35
CA GLY A 79 9.73 -5.58 -3.35
C GLY A 79 9.75 -6.17 -1.94
N SER A 80 10.48 -5.52 -1.04
CA SER A 80 10.63 -6.02 0.33
C SER A 80 9.31 -6.14 1.08
N VAL A 81 8.39 -5.20 0.86
CA VAL A 81 7.07 -5.27 1.51
C VAL A 81 6.29 -6.48 1.02
N ALA A 82 6.23 -6.69 -0.31
CA ALA A 82 5.52 -7.81 -0.89
C ALA A 82 6.10 -9.15 -0.40
N GLU A 83 7.41 -9.27 -0.37
CA GLU A 83 8.06 -10.49 0.09
C GLU A 83 7.69 -10.81 1.54
N ARG A 84 7.73 -9.81 2.41
CA ARG A 84 7.42 -10.02 3.82
C ARG A 84 5.95 -10.34 4.05
N VAL A 85 5.07 -9.71 3.30
CA VAL A 85 3.64 -9.97 3.40
C VAL A 85 3.32 -11.39 2.92
N VAL A 86 3.91 -11.81 1.80
CA VAL A 86 3.72 -13.19 1.29
C VAL A 86 4.11 -14.21 2.35
N ARG A 87 5.22 -13.98 3.06
CA ARG A 87 5.72 -14.94 4.05
C ARG A 87 4.87 -15.03 5.31
N ALA A 88 4.24 -13.93 5.71
CA ALA A 88 3.64 -13.85 7.04
C ALA A 88 2.14 -13.62 7.06
N SER A 89 1.50 -13.46 5.91
CA SER A 89 0.07 -13.19 5.84
C SER A 89 -0.77 -14.35 6.38
N SER A 90 -1.87 -13.99 7.03
CA SER A 90 -2.85 -14.98 7.52
C SER A 90 -3.77 -15.49 6.41
N CYS A 91 -3.79 -14.82 5.26
CA CYS A 91 -4.60 -15.22 4.11
C CYS A 91 -3.73 -15.32 2.85
N PRO A 92 -4.24 -15.95 1.79
CA PRO A 92 -3.51 -16.00 0.52
C PRO A 92 -3.19 -14.60 0.00
N VAL A 93 -2.04 -14.47 -0.65
CA VAL A 93 -1.60 -13.21 -1.24
C VAL A 93 -1.37 -13.41 -2.72
N LEU A 94 -2.05 -12.60 -3.53
CA LEU A 94 -1.85 -12.56 -4.97
C LEU A 94 -0.94 -11.38 -5.26
N VAL A 95 0.22 -11.66 -5.81
CA VAL A 95 1.19 -10.61 -6.13
C VAL A 95 1.09 -10.32 -7.62
N VAL A 96 0.82 -9.08 -7.96
CA VAL A 96 0.61 -8.65 -9.33
C VAL A 96 1.79 -7.83 -9.78
N ARG A 97 2.35 -8.17 -10.93
CA ARG A 97 3.43 -7.40 -11.51
C ARG A 97 2.85 -6.23 -12.28
N ALA A 98 3.37 -5.05 -12.05
CA ALA A 98 2.94 -3.89 -12.81
C ALA A 98 3.31 -4.09 -14.28
N ASN A 99 2.34 -3.85 -15.16
CA ASN A 99 2.58 -3.92 -16.59
C ASN A 99 2.90 -2.52 -17.08
N GLU A 100 4.18 -2.25 -17.26
CA GLU A 100 4.61 -0.97 -17.72
C GLU A 100 4.33 -0.77 -19.20
N ALA A 101 4.01 0.46 -19.57
CA ALA A 101 3.82 0.80 -20.96
C ALA A 101 5.10 0.49 -21.74
N GLY A 102 4.97 -0.21 -22.84
CA GLY A 102 6.10 -0.58 -23.67
C GLY A 102 6.82 -1.86 -23.26
N ASN A 103 6.32 -2.54 -22.30
CA ASN A 103 6.86 -3.84 -21.90
C ASN A 103 6.09 -4.98 -22.52
#